data_004877435599201fe42289ac7f8e6a4b
#
_entry.id   004877435599201fe42289ac7f8e6a4b
#
_cell.length_a   1.000
_cell.length_b   1.000
_cell.length_c   1.000
_cell.angle_alpha   90.00
_cell.angle_beta   90.00
_cell.angle_gamma   90.00
#
_symmetry.space_group_name_H-M   'P 1'
#
loop_
_entity.id
_entity.type
_entity.pdbx_description
1 polymer ?
#
loop_
_entity_poly.entity_id
_entity_poly.type
_entity_poly.pdbx_seq_one_letter_code
_entity_poly.pdbx_strand_id
1 'polypeptide(L)'
;MYFFGEEPIRYSLREDIRGNELAKSPELTANFGIEYNTETQYGLLTTTAEFIYRGDFQQRVFNNPFIDQVDSYSIVNFTASLDLIGDQWGIDFMVLNAGDKDGMNSSMTDVFGVAGTGIEYIPPRQYMGRVSYSF
;
A
#
# COMPACT_ATOMS: atom_id res chain seq x y z
N MET A 1 13.59 -33.93 -35.59
CA MET A 1 15.04 -33.85 -35.73
C MET A 1 15.62 -33.80 -34.33
N TYR A 2 16.14 -34.92 -33.84
CA TYR A 2 16.69 -35.00 -32.46
C TYR A 2 18.19 -34.73 -32.54
N PHE A 3 18.65 -33.63 -31.90
CA PHE A 3 20.08 -33.43 -31.68
C PHE A 3 20.50 -34.23 -30.45
N PHE A 4 21.11 -35.35 -30.64
CA PHE A 4 21.76 -36.11 -29.59
C PHE A 4 23.21 -35.63 -29.50
N GLY A 5 23.62 -35.08 -28.37
CA GLY A 5 25.04 -35.00 -28.03
C GLY A 5 25.56 -33.74 -27.38
N GLU A 6 24.75 -32.73 -27.06
CA GLU A 6 25.25 -31.62 -26.25
C GLU A 6 24.75 -31.78 -24.80
N GLU A 7 25.70 -31.96 -23.89
CA GLU A 7 25.43 -31.87 -22.45
C GLU A 7 24.79 -30.52 -22.15
N PRO A 8 23.71 -30.46 -21.39
CA PRO A 8 23.09 -29.19 -21.04
C PRO A 8 24.08 -28.31 -20.29
N ILE A 9 24.42 -27.15 -20.86
CA ILE A 9 25.28 -26.18 -20.20
C ILE A 9 24.57 -25.71 -18.95
N ARG A 10 25.02 -26.16 -17.79
CA ARG A 10 24.51 -25.73 -16.50
C ARG A 10 25.20 -24.43 -16.08
N TYR A 11 24.54 -23.31 -16.26
CA TYR A 11 24.97 -22.05 -15.66
C TYR A 11 24.56 -22.05 -14.19
N SER A 12 25.53 -22.04 -13.28
CA SER A 12 25.29 -21.75 -11.88
C SER A 12 25.39 -20.23 -11.70
N LEU A 13 24.27 -19.53 -11.73
CA LEU A 13 24.21 -18.14 -11.33
C LEU A 13 24.30 -18.09 -9.81
N ARG A 14 25.43 -17.63 -9.30
CA ARG A 14 25.64 -17.34 -7.88
C ARG A 14 25.75 -15.84 -7.73
N GLU A 15 24.85 -15.24 -7.01
CA GLU A 15 24.87 -13.85 -6.64
C GLU A 15 25.24 -13.73 -5.18
N ASP A 16 26.14 -12.80 -4.84
CA ASP A 16 26.50 -12.53 -3.46
C ASP A 16 25.53 -11.49 -2.90
N ILE A 17 24.68 -11.93 -1.98
CA ILE A 17 23.65 -11.08 -1.36
C ILE A 17 24.08 -10.53 0.01
N ARG A 18 25.36 -10.66 0.37
CA ARG A 18 25.89 -10.11 1.63
C ARG A 18 25.84 -8.59 1.61
N GLY A 19 25.21 -8.01 2.63
CA GLY A 19 25.04 -6.57 2.75
C GLY A 19 23.84 -5.99 2.00
N ASN A 20 23.07 -6.85 1.30
CA ASN A 20 21.82 -6.45 0.69
C ASN A 20 20.73 -6.25 1.76
N GLU A 21 19.82 -5.34 1.47
CA GLU A 21 18.63 -5.12 2.30
C GLU A 21 17.70 -6.32 2.26
N LEU A 22 16.95 -6.51 3.33
CA LEU A 22 15.92 -7.54 3.38
C LEU A 22 14.76 -7.18 2.44
N ALA A 23 14.27 -8.18 1.74
CA ALA A 23 13.11 -8.01 0.89
C ALA A 23 11.86 -7.57 1.69
N LYS A 24 11.10 -6.62 1.13
CA LYS A 24 9.84 -6.11 1.68
C LYS A 24 9.94 -5.55 3.11
N SER A 25 11.08 -5.02 3.46
CA SER A 25 11.38 -4.52 4.79
C SER A 25 11.81 -3.05 4.73
N PRO A 26 10.87 -2.10 4.64
CA PRO A 26 11.20 -0.68 4.71
C PRO A 26 11.86 -0.34 6.04
N GLU A 27 12.89 0.51 6.02
CA GLU A 27 13.58 0.92 7.25
C GLU A 27 12.68 1.73 8.19
N LEU A 28 11.73 2.48 7.62
CA LEU A 28 10.81 3.31 8.39
C LEU A 28 9.38 3.20 7.85
N THR A 29 8.47 2.92 8.77
CA THR A 29 7.03 3.12 8.57
C THR A 29 6.49 3.97 9.70
N ALA A 30 5.61 4.92 9.39
CA ALA A 30 4.97 5.75 10.40
C ALA A 30 3.47 5.89 10.11
N ASN A 31 2.69 5.88 11.18
CA ASN A 31 1.26 6.17 11.13
C ASN A 31 0.96 7.18 12.23
N PHE A 32 0.30 8.28 11.86
CA PHE A 32 -0.11 9.32 12.78
C PHE A 32 -1.56 9.70 12.51
N GLY A 33 -2.39 9.69 13.54
CA GLY A 33 -3.80 10.04 13.48
C GLY A 33 -4.16 11.16 14.45
N ILE A 34 -5.05 12.04 14.04
CA ILE A 34 -5.69 13.05 14.88
C ILE A 34 -7.20 12.83 14.78
N GLU A 35 -7.85 12.75 15.93
CA GLU A 35 -9.29 12.70 16.05
C GLU A 35 -9.80 13.95 16.79
N TYR A 36 -10.87 14.51 16.29
CA TYR A 36 -11.58 15.64 16.90
C TYR A 36 -13.05 15.35 17.00
N ASN A 37 -13.59 15.44 18.21
CA ASN A 37 -14.97 15.21 18.55
C ASN A 37 -15.64 16.51 18.94
N THR A 38 -16.80 16.79 18.40
CA THR A 38 -17.59 17.99 18.75
C THR A 38 -19.08 17.71 18.71
N GLU A 39 -19.80 18.21 19.72
CA GLU A 39 -21.24 18.19 19.72
C GLU A 39 -21.78 19.27 18.79
N THR A 40 -22.70 18.90 17.94
CA THR A 40 -23.42 19.81 17.04
C THR A 40 -24.91 19.79 17.37
N GLN A 41 -25.67 20.73 16.80
CA GLN A 41 -27.12 20.73 16.93
C GLN A 41 -27.81 19.50 16.32
N TYR A 42 -27.09 18.70 15.52
CA TYR A 42 -27.61 17.50 14.86
C TYR A 42 -27.16 16.20 15.54
N GLY A 43 -26.12 16.26 16.36
CA GLY A 43 -25.53 15.10 17.01
C GLY A 43 -24.04 15.25 17.22
N LEU A 44 -23.38 14.14 17.55
CA LEU A 44 -21.95 14.08 17.75
C LEU A 44 -21.21 13.94 16.40
N LEU A 45 -20.38 14.91 16.08
CA LEU A 45 -19.49 14.86 14.92
C LEU A 45 -18.10 14.45 15.35
N THR A 46 -17.63 13.33 14.81
CA THR A 46 -16.26 12.84 14.93
C THR A 46 -15.54 13.02 13.62
N THR A 47 -14.40 13.70 13.62
CA THR A 47 -13.55 13.84 12.43
C THR A 47 -12.18 13.28 12.70
N THR A 48 -11.64 12.52 11.74
CA THR A 48 -10.31 11.89 11.84
C THR A 48 -9.48 12.24 10.62
N ALA A 49 -8.24 12.62 10.84
CA ALA A 49 -7.23 12.72 9.81
C ALA A 49 -6.10 11.75 10.12
N GLU A 50 -5.73 10.93 9.15
CA GLU A 50 -4.68 9.93 9.28
C GLU A 50 -3.60 10.18 8.23
N PHE A 51 -2.34 10.18 8.66
CA PHE A 51 -1.16 10.23 7.82
C PHE A 51 -0.41 8.92 7.94
N ILE A 52 -0.15 8.28 6.80
CA ILE A 52 0.58 7.02 6.71
C ILE A 52 1.80 7.25 5.82
N TYR A 53 2.98 6.93 6.34
CA TYR A 53 4.24 6.97 5.60
C TYR A 53 4.82 5.56 5.52
N ARG A 54 5.27 5.20 4.33
CA ARG A 54 6.06 4.00 4.08
C ARG A 54 7.36 4.39 3.40
N GLY A 55 8.47 4.05 4.03
CA GLY A 55 9.81 4.22 3.46
C GLY A 55 10.02 3.33 2.23
N ASP A 56 11.04 3.64 1.47
CA ASP A 56 11.51 2.80 0.38
C ASP A 56 11.98 1.44 0.88
N PHE A 57 11.97 0.47 0.00
CA PHE A 57 12.40 -0.90 0.32
C PHE A 57 12.72 -1.67 -0.95
N GLN A 58 13.44 -2.78 -0.77
CA GLN A 58 13.72 -3.70 -1.86
C GLN A 58 12.64 -4.79 -1.94
N GLN A 59 12.14 -5.04 -3.14
CA GLN A 59 11.12 -6.08 -3.37
C GLN A 59 11.70 -7.50 -3.21
N ARG A 60 12.98 -7.68 -3.60
CA ARG A 60 13.70 -8.96 -3.52
C ARG A 60 15.07 -8.76 -2.90
N VAL A 61 15.65 -9.83 -2.39
CA VAL A 61 16.99 -9.83 -1.77
C VAL A 61 18.13 -9.53 -2.73
N PHE A 62 17.87 -9.50 -4.03
CA PHE A 62 18.89 -9.19 -5.06
C PHE A 62 19.20 -7.70 -5.16
N ASN A 63 18.32 -6.86 -4.65
CA ASN A 63 18.47 -5.39 -4.61
C ASN A 63 18.82 -4.79 -5.98
N ASN A 64 18.17 -5.29 -7.04
CA ASN A 64 18.37 -4.72 -8.37
C ASN A 64 17.71 -3.35 -8.46
N PRO A 65 18.46 -2.26 -8.70
CA PRO A 65 17.94 -0.90 -8.64
C PRO A 65 16.89 -0.58 -9.69
N PHE A 66 16.78 -1.39 -10.74
CA PHE A 66 15.82 -1.16 -11.81
C PHE A 66 14.47 -1.86 -11.62
N ILE A 67 14.44 -2.96 -10.87
CA ILE A 67 13.25 -3.81 -10.77
C ILE A 67 12.86 -4.19 -9.34
N ASP A 68 13.75 -3.97 -8.37
CA ASP A 68 13.49 -4.34 -6.98
C ASP A 68 13.19 -3.14 -6.08
N GLN A 69 13.63 -1.94 -6.46
CA GLN A 69 13.42 -0.76 -5.64
C GLN A 69 11.97 -0.30 -5.72
N VAL A 70 11.38 -0.11 -4.54
CA VAL A 70 10.07 0.49 -4.34
C VAL A 70 10.26 1.81 -3.60
N ASP A 71 9.88 2.90 -4.24
CA ASP A 71 10.03 4.25 -3.68
C ASP A 71 9.10 4.46 -2.48
N SER A 72 9.53 5.31 -1.56
CA SER A 72 8.73 5.74 -0.42
C SER A 72 7.50 6.53 -0.88
N TYR A 73 6.42 6.40 -0.13
CA TYR A 73 5.23 7.22 -0.34
C TYR A 73 4.53 7.55 0.98
N SER A 74 3.66 8.56 0.91
CA SER A 74 2.77 8.90 2.01
C SER A 74 1.35 9.12 1.49
N ILE A 75 0.37 8.71 2.28
CA ILE A 75 -1.05 8.95 2.02
C ILE A 75 -1.70 9.64 3.21
N VAL A 76 -2.75 10.39 2.92
CA VAL A 76 -3.60 11.04 3.93
C VAL A 76 -5.02 10.56 3.72
N ASN A 77 -5.65 10.13 4.80
CA ASN A 77 -7.04 9.74 4.84
C ASN A 77 -7.82 10.72 5.72
N PHE A 78 -9.07 10.98 5.36
CA PHE A 78 -10.01 11.75 6.18
C PHE A 78 -11.29 10.96 6.38
N THR A 79 -11.83 11.03 7.60
CA THR A 79 -13.15 10.49 7.93
C THR A 79 -13.94 11.54 8.71
N ALA A 80 -15.22 11.62 8.42
CA ALA A 80 -16.18 12.39 9.19
C ALA A 80 -17.39 11.50 9.47
N SER A 81 -17.72 11.33 10.74
CA SER A 81 -18.86 10.52 11.22
C SER A 81 -19.78 11.41 12.04
N LEU A 82 -21.05 11.39 11.72
CA LEU A 82 -22.10 12.11 12.46
C LEU A 82 -23.11 11.11 13.03
N ASP A 83 -23.10 10.97 14.34
CA ASP A 83 -24.14 10.24 15.08
C ASP A 83 -25.27 11.19 15.44
N LEU A 84 -26.42 11.00 14.79
CA LEU A 84 -27.55 11.90 14.95
C LEU A 84 -28.20 11.76 16.34
N ILE A 85 -28.81 12.85 16.80
CA ILE A 85 -29.55 12.88 18.07
C ILE A 85 -30.56 11.72 18.11
N GLY A 86 -30.52 10.92 19.19
CA GLY A 86 -31.34 9.74 19.36
C GLY A 86 -30.63 8.45 19.03
N ASP A 87 -29.37 8.49 18.65
CA ASP A 87 -28.42 7.36 18.46
C ASP A 87 -28.89 6.24 17.51
N GLN A 88 -29.93 6.53 16.70
CA GLN A 88 -30.45 5.55 15.76
C GLN A 88 -29.83 5.68 14.36
N TRP A 89 -29.41 6.86 13.97
CA TRP A 89 -28.86 7.13 12.64
C TRP A 89 -27.41 7.58 12.72
N GLY A 90 -26.58 7.00 11.88
CA GLY A 90 -25.20 7.41 11.65
C GLY A 90 -24.95 7.72 10.18
N ILE A 91 -24.17 8.74 9.91
CA ILE A 91 -23.73 9.15 8.57
C ILE A 91 -22.22 9.27 8.58
N ASP A 92 -21.55 8.51 7.71
CA ASP A 92 -20.11 8.57 7.56
C ASP A 92 -19.72 9.03 6.15
N PHE A 93 -18.68 9.81 6.08
CA PHE A 93 -18.02 10.20 4.85
C PHE A 93 -16.52 9.96 4.99
N MET A 94 -15.91 9.31 3.99
CA MET A 94 -14.48 8.98 4.00
C MET A 94 -13.84 9.39 2.68
N VAL A 95 -12.64 9.94 2.79
CA VAL A 95 -11.75 10.21 1.67
C VAL A 95 -10.45 9.45 1.93
N LEU A 96 -10.21 8.40 1.15
CA LEU A 96 -8.96 7.64 1.21
C LEU A 96 -8.00 8.14 0.14
N ASN A 97 -6.71 8.16 0.47
CA ASN A 97 -5.66 8.70 -0.39
C ASN A 97 -6.02 10.08 -0.93
N ALA A 98 -6.34 11.03 -0.04
CA ALA A 98 -6.82 12.37 -0.40
C ALA A 98 -5.84 13.14 -1.31
N GLY A 99 -4.54 12.85 -1.22
CA GLY A 99 -3.50 13.41 -2.08
C GLY A 99 -3.42 12.81 -3.47
N ASP A 100 -4.22 11.76 -3.77
CA ASP A 100 -4.18 10.99 -5.02
C ASP A 100 -2.76 10.55 -5.39
N LYS A 101 -2.04 10.02 -4.41
CA LYS A 101 -0.67 9.58 -4.58
C LYS A 101 -0.62 8.23 -5.29
N ASP A 102 0.25 8.14 -6.26
CA ASP A 102 0.64 6.87 -6.86
C ASP A 102 1.77 6.28 -6.02
N GLY A 103 1.49 5.16 -5.36
CA GLY A 103 2.49 4.40 -4.61
C GLY A 103 2.54 2.97 -5.13
N MET A 104 3.72 2.41 -5.24
CA MET A 104 3.87 1.00 -5.55
C MET A 104 3.69 0.18 -4.28
N ASN A 105 2.73 -0.75 -4.28
CA ASN A 105 2.51 -1.66 -3.16
C ASN A 105 3.43 -2.88 -3.25
N SER A 106 3.52 -3.46 -4.43
CA SER A 106 4.37 -4.62 -4.69
C SER A 106 4.71 -4.74 -6.18
N SER A 107 5.74 -5.52 -6.47
CA SER A 107 6.03 -5.98 -7.82
C SER A 107 6.29 -7.49 -7.82
N MET A 108 5.96 -8.14 -8.91
CA MET A 108 6.26 -9.54 -9.14
C MET A 108 6.92 -9.71 -10.50
N THR A 109 8.17 -10.19 -10.49
CA THR A 109 8.88 -10.53 -11.73
C THR A 109 8.68 -12.01 -12.02
N ASP A 110 8.30 -12.31 -13.25
CA ASP A 110 8.11 -13.68 -13.70
C ASP A 110 9.42 -14.47 -13.61
N VAL A 111 9.36 -15.60 -12.91
CA VAL A 111 10.49 -16.52 -12.73
C VAL A 111 10.62 -17.54 -13.87
N PHE A 112 9.66 -17.59 -14.79
CA PHE A 112 9.60 -18.60 -15.86
C PHE A 112 10.15 -18.11 -17.21
N GLY A 113 10.74 -16.92 -17.28
CA GLY A 113 11.53 -16.49 -18.44
C GLY A 113 10.79 -15.65 -19.48
N VAL A 114 9.60 -15.15 -19.18
CA VAL A 114 8.88 -14.18 -20.06
C VAL A 114 9.39 -12.74 -19.84
N ALA A 115 10.24 -12.53 -18.83
CA ALA A 115 10.84 -11.24 -18.45
C ALA A 115 9.82 -10.12 -18.17
N GLY A 116 8.59 -10.48 -17.84
CA GLY A 116 7.55 -9.53 -17.45
C GLY A 116 7.63 -9.18 -15.97
N THR A 117 7.50 -7.90 -15.62
CA THR A 117 7.31 -7.45 -14.23
C THR A 117 5.92 -6.86 -14.10
N GLY A 118 5.08 -7.50 -13.28
CA GLY A 118 3.79 -6.94 -12.86
C GLY A 118 3.99 -5.99 -11.69
N ILE A 119 3.32 -4.84 -11.70
CA ILE A 119 3.36 -3.85 -10.64
C ILE A 119 1.96 -3.69 -10.07
N GLU A 120 1.85 -3.74 -8.75
CA GLU A 120 0.63 -3.43 -8.02
C GLU A 120 0.76 -2.05 -7.39
N TYR A 121 -0.18 -1.17 -7.71
CA TYR A 121 -0.25 0.16 -7.12
C TYR A 121 -1.24 0.21 -5.95
N ILE A 122 -1.05 1.16 -5.04
CA ILE A 122 -2.06 1.47 -4.04
C ILE A 122 -3.31 2.02 -4.73
N PRO A 123 -4.50 1.88 -4.12
CA PRO A 123 -5.73 2.45 -4.68
C PRO A 123 -5.60 3.97 -4.86
N PRO A 124 -6.12 4.53 -5.97
CA PRO A 124 -6.22 5.96 -6.15
C PRO A 124 -7.14 6.58 -5.10
N ARG A 125 -7.29 7.90 -5.12
CA ARG A 125 -8.22 8.58 -4.21
C ARG A 125 -9.64 8.02 -4.35
N GLN A 126 -10.23 7.69 -3.21
CA GLN A 126 -11.57 7.11 -3.11
C GLN A 126 -12.44 7.96 -2.20
N TYR A 127 -13.70 8.11 -2.57
CA TYR A 127 -14.74 8.73 -1.76
C TYR A 127 -15.78 7.68 -1.41
N MET A 128 -16.11 7.58 -0.13
CA MET A 128 -17.11 6.63 0.35
C MET A 128 -18.09 7.34 1.29
N GLY A 129 -19.37 6.98 1.17
CA GLY A 129 -20.43 7.40 2.09
C GLY A 129 -21.14 6.18 2.64
N ARG A 130 -21.50 6.23 3.92
CA ARG A 130 -22.28 5.19 4.60
C ARG A 130 -23.39 5.86 5.40
N VAL A 131 -24.58 5.27 5.36
CA VAL A 131 -25.69 5.60 6.27
C VAL A 131 -26.04 4.34 7.05
N SER A 132 -26.14 4.44 8.34
CA SER A 132 -26.47 3.35 9.25
C SER A 132 -27.71 3.68 10.07
N TYR A 133 -28.49 2.67 10.42
CA TYR A 133 -29.64 2.76 11.30
C TYR A 133 -29.62 1.61 12.29
N SER A 134 -29.79 1.93 13.57
CA SER A 134 -29.89 0.97 14.68
C SER A 134 -31.33 0.96 15.21
N PHE A 135 -31.91 -0.21 15.38
CA PHE A 135 -33.28 -0.39 15.90
C PHE A 135 -33.30 -1.22 17.20
#